data_c24b6b6b906366ed19b143d2481ae56d
#
_entry.id   c24b6b6b906366ed19b143d2481ae56d
#
_cell.length_a   1.000
_cell.length_b   1.000
_cell.length_c   1.000
_cell.angle_alpha   90.00
_cell.angle_beta   90.00
_cell.angle_gamma   90.00
#
_symmetry.space_group_name_H-M   'P 1'
#
loop_
_entity.id
_entity.type
_entity.pdbx_description
1 polymer ?
#
loop_
_entity_poly.entity_id
_entity_poly.type
_entity_poly.pdbx_seq_one_letter_code
_entity_poly.pdbx_strand_id
1 'polypeptide(L)'
;MSSSKAFVGARIFDGATWHDGEVLVIGNGEVATLSSGAPANAEVISAEGLLIAPGFIDLQVNGGGGVMFNNEPDVDGIARICAAHAKFGTTALMVTLITDRPDITAKAAEAGVAANKTGVPGFLC
;
A
#
# COMPACT_ATOMS: atom_id res chain seq x y z
N MET A 1 -8.05 21.33 -12.18
CA MET A 1 -8.89 20.17 -12.53
C MET A 1 -8.04 18.92 -12.28
N SER A 2 -8.45 18.01 -11.42
CA SER A 2 -7.72 16.76 -11.19
C SER A 2 -7.80 15.92 -12.46
N SER A 3 -6.65 15.58 -13.06
CA SER A 3 -6.62 14.72 -14.23
C SER A 3 -6.93 13.28 -13.80
N SER A 4 -7.92 12.66 -14.43
CA SER A 4 -8.16 11.23 -14.26
C SER A 4 -7.11 10.44 -15.04
N LYS A 5 -6.77 9.23 -14.56
CA LYS A 5 -5.89 8.28 -15.23
C LYS A 5 -6.69 7.06 -15.64
N ALA A 6 -6.43 6.56 -16.85
CA ALA A 6 -7.10 5.38 -17.39
C ALA A 6 -6.05 4.32 -17.76
N PHE A 7 -6.05 3.20 -17.06
CA PHE A 7 -5.16 2.07 -17.33
C PHE A 7 -5.83 1.12 -18.32
N VAL A 8 -5.19 0.90 -19.46
CA VAL A 8 -5.72 0.10 -20.56
C VAL A 8 -4.86 -1.13 -20.85
N GLY A 9 -5.48 -2.22 -21.29
CA GLY A 9 -4.79 -3.44 -21.71
C GLY A 9 -4.41 -4.41 -20.59
N ALA A 10 -4.66 -4.06 -19.35
CA ALA A 10 -4.45 -4.97 -18.23
C ALA A 10 -5.60 -5.94 -18.07
N ARG A 11 -5.32 -7.09 -17.47
CA ARG A 11 -6.31 -7.93 -16.81
C ARG A 11 -6.49 -7.44 -15.37
N ILE A 12 -7.72 -7.12 -14.97
CA ILE A 12 -8.00 -6.44 -13.69
C ILE A 12 -8.71 -7.40 -12.74
N PHE A 13 -8.22 -7.51 -11.51
CA PHE A 13 -8.90 -8.20 -10.41
C PHE A 13 -9.42 -7.17 -9.42
N ASP A 14 -10.73 -7.13 -9.16
CA ASP A 14 -11.34 -6.15 -8.26
C ASP A 14 -11.37 -6.57 -6.78
N GLY A 15 -10.83 -7.74 -6.48
CA GLY A 15 -10.87 -8.38 -5.17
C GLY A 15 -11.84 -9.57 -5.09
N ALA A 16 -12.73 -9.71 -6.09
CA ALA A 16 -13.70 -10.80 -6.18
C ALA A 16 -13.73 -11.44 -7.58
N THR A 17 -13.69 -10.63 -8.62
CA THR A 17 -13.86 -11.05 -10.02
C THR A 17 -12.74 -10.53 -10.91
N TRP A 18 -12.46 -11.24 -12.00
CA TRP A 18 -11.56 -10.80 -13.04
C TRP A 18 -12.31 -10.08 -14.16
N HIS A 19 -11.76 -8.96 -14.60
CA HIS A 19 -12.26 -8.14 -15.69
C HIS A 19 -11.24 -8.15 -16.82
N ASP A 20 -11.64 -8.68 -17.98
CA ASP A 20 -10.83 -8.73 -19.21
C ASP A 20 -11.39 -7.71 -20.20
N GLY A 21 -10.52 -6.89 -20.79
CA GLY A 21 -10.90 -5.89 -21.79
C GLY A 21 -11.55 -4.62 -21.22
N GLU A 22 -11.58 -4.46 -19.91
CA GLU A 22 -12.05 -3.25 -19.26
C GLU A 22 -10.89 -2.30 -18.93
N VAL A 23 -11.23 -1.04 -18.70
CA VAL A 23 -10.32 0.06 -18.38
C VAL A 23 -10.53 0.46 -16.92
N LEU A 24 -9.45 0.47 -16.13
CA LEU A 24 -9.49 1.00 -14.78
C LEU A 24 -9.29 2.51 -14.81
N VAL A 25 -10.27 3.25 -14.32
CA VAL A 25 -10.21 4.71 -14.22
C VAL A 25 -9.97 5.15 -12.78
N ILE A 26 -8.91 5.92 -12.57
CA ILE A 26 -8.57 6.53 -11.30
C ILE A 26 -8.88 8.03 -11.38
N GLY A 27 -9.64 8.54 -10.42
CA GLY A 27 -9.92 9.95 -10.28
C GLY A 27 -9.75 10.41 -8.84
N ASN A 28 -9.09 11.54 -8.62
CA ASN A 28 -8.81 12.09 -7.28
C ASN A 28 -8.08 11.11 -6.32
N GLY A 29 -7.26 10.21 -6.86
CA GLY A 29 -6.53 9.22 -6.07
C GLY A 29 -7.34 7.97 -5.69
N GLU A 30 -8.56 7.84 -6.18
CA GLU A 30 -9.44 6.71 -5.91
C GLU A 30 -9.86 5.99 -7.20
N VAL A 31 -10.26 4.74 -7.08
CA VAL A 31 -10.89 4.00 -8.17
C VAL A 31 -12.25 4.63 -8.45
N ALA A 32 -12.39 5.27 -9.61
CA ALA A 32 -13.64 5.89 -10.01
C ALA A 32 -14.59 4.88 -10.66
N THR A 33 -14.09 4.05 -11.57
CA THR A 33 -14.91 3.04 -12.26
C THR A 33 -14.05 2.03 -13.03
N LEU A 34 -14.66 0.89 -13.37
CA LEU A 34 -14.28 0.05 -14.50
C LEU A 34 -15.19 0.38 -15.66
N SER A 35 -14.65 0.52 -16.87
CA SER A 35 -15.41 0.93 -18.06
C SER A 35 -14.90 0.24 -19.31
N SER A 36 -15.72 0.23 -20.35
CA SER A 36 -15.35 -0.35 -21.67
C SER A 36 -14.39 0.52 -22.48
N GLY A 37 -14.08 1.74 -22.02
CA GLY A 37 -13.16 2.64 -22.72
C GLY A 37 -12.67 3.79 -21.84
N ALA A 38 -11.53 4.37 -22.21
CA ALA A 38 -10.96 5.51 -21.50
C ALA A 38 -11.77 6.78 -21.72
N PRO A 39 -12.05 7.58 -20.66
CA PRO A 39 -12.65 8.89 -20.81
C PRO A 39 -11.80 9.80 -21.69
N ALA A 40 -12.44 10.67 -22.48
CA ALA A 40 -11.77 11.53 -23.48
C ALA A 40 -10.70 12.47 -22.88
N ASN A 41 -10.84 12.84 -21.61
CA ASN A 41 -9.95 13.75 -20.88
C ASN A 41 -9.07 13.03 -19.84
N ALA A 42 -9.02 11.72 -19.86
CA ALA A 42 -8.11 10.95 -18.98
C ALA A 42 -6.72 10.82 -19.61
N GLU A 43 -5.71 10.85 -18.76
CA GLU A 43 -4.37 10.39 -19.12
C GLU A 43 -4.40 8.86 -19.33
N VAL A 44 -4.16 8.42 -20.55
CA VAL A 44 -4.15 6.98 -20.87
C VAL A 44 -2.79 6.38 -20.56
N ILE A 45 -2.78 5.34 -19.74
CA ILE A 45 -1.59 4.60 -19.34
C ILE A 45 -1.72 3.16 -19.85
N SER A 46 -0.80 2.74 -20.72
CA SER A 46 -0.77 1.37 -21.19
C SER A 46 -0.29 0.43 -20.08
N ALA A 47 -1.10 -0.58 -19.81
CA ALA A 47 -0.80 -1.67 -18.88
C ALA A 47 -0.93 -3.03 -19.61
N GLU A 48 -0.63 -3.04 -20.91
CA GLU A 48 -0.74 -4.21 -21.78
C GLU A 48 0.08 -5.39 -21.23
N GLY A 49 -0.56 -6.55 -21.10
CA GLY A 49 0.06 -7.76 -20.58
C GLY A 49 0.32 -7.77 -19.08
N LEU A 50 -0.10 -6.73 -18.35
CA LEU A 50 0.03 -6.66 -16.90
C LEU A 50 -1.25 -7.10 -16.19
N LEU A 51 -1.10 -7.42 -14.90
CA LEU A 51 -2.20 -7.63 -13.98
C LEU A 51 -2.34 -6.41 -13.07
N ILE A 52 -3.57 -5.95 -12.88
CA ILE A 52 -3.90 -4.96 -11.86
C ILE A 52 -4.77 -5.64 -10.81
N ALA A 53 -4.41 -5.48 -9.55
CA ALA A 53 -5.15 -6.03 -8.41
C ALA A 53 -5.06 -5.07 -7.21
N PRO A 54 -5.93 -5.22 -6.20
CA PRO A 54 -5.74 -4.56 -4.92
C PRO A 54 -4.36 -4.91 -4.33
N GLY A 55 -3.72 -3.94 -3.70
CA GLY A 55 -2.44 -4.16 -3.03
C GLY A 55 -2.59 -5.09 -1.84
N PHE A 56 -1.49 -5.75 -1.46
CA PHE A 56 -1.48 -6.63 -0.30
C PHE A 56 -1.63 -5.84 0.99
N ILE A 57 -2.37 -6.43 1.94
CA ILE A 57 -2.43 -5.99 3.33
C ILE A 57 -1.75 -7.08 4.16
N ASP A 58 -0.62 -6.74 4.79
CA ASP A 58 0.14 -7.68 5.60
C ASP A 58 -0.09 -7.39 7.09
N LEU A 59 -0.69 -8.34 7.78
CA LEU A 59 -1.10 -8.17 9.18
C LEU A 59 -0.02 -8.55 10.20
N GLN A 60 1.16 -8.99 9.74
CA GLN A 60 2.24 -9.37 10.65
C GLN A 60 3.63 -9.22 10.00
N VAL A 61 4.29 -8.10 10.26
CA VAL A 61 5.61 -7.77 9.70
C VAL A 61 6.56 -7.40 10.83
N ASN A 62 7.62 -8.18 11.02
CA ASN A 62 8.60 -7.93 12.08
C ASN A 62 9.75 -7.01 11.65
N GLY A 63 9.93 -6.81 10.35
CA GLY A 63 10.99 -5.97 9.82
C GLY A 63 10.98 -5.85 8.30
N GLY A 64 11.87 -5.03 7.77
CA GLY A 64 12.04 -4.80 6.34
C GLY A 64 13.05 -3.68 6.09
N GLY A 65 13.59 -3.58 4.87
CA GLY A 65 14.53 -2.51 4.55
C GLY A 65 15.84 -2.55 5.35
N GLY A 66 16.25 -3.73 5.81
CA GLY A 66 17.44 -3.94 6.61
C GLY A 66 17.26 -3.70 8.11
N VAL A 67 16.05 -3.46 8.59
CA VAL A 67 15.75 -3.28 10.03
C VAL A 67 14.75 -4.30 10.55
N MET A 68 14.94 -4.67 11.81
CA MET A 68 13.95 -5.36 12.64
C MET A 68 13.29 -4.32 13.54
N PHE A 69 11.99 -4.39 13.71
CA PHE A 69 11.26 -3.42 14.55
C PHE A 69 11.74 -3.44 16.01
N ASN A 70 12.15 -4.61 16.53
CA ASN A 70 12.75 -4.72 17.86
C ASN A 70 14.02 -3.88 18.04
N ASN A 71 14.81 -3.73 16.97
CA ASN A 71 16.09 -3.00 17.03
C ASN A 71 15.91 -1.49 16.85
N GLU A 72 14.90 -1.09 16.06
CA GLU A 72 14.55 0.31 15.77
C GLU A 72 13.05 0.53 16.05
N PRO A 73 12.62 0.50 17.35
CA PRO A 73 11.22 0.65 17.71
C PRO A 73 10.83 2.14 17.76
N ASP A 74 10.87 2.79 16.60
CA ASP A 74 10.55 4.20 16.41
C ASP A 74 9.80 4.44 15.09
N VAL A 75 9.38 5.68 14.86
CA VAL A 75 8.61 6.08 13.68
C VAL A 75 9.42 5.89 12.39
N ASP A 76 10.71 6.16 12.43
CA ASP A 76 11.58 6.02 11.26
C ASP A 76 11.79 4.55 10.89
N GLY A 77 11.92 3.66 11.89
CA GLY A 77 11.94 2.20 11.70
C GLY A 77 10.65 1.71 11.04
N ILE A 78 9.49 2.14 11.54
CA ILE A 78 8.18 1.81 10.94
C ILE A 78 8.12 2.30 9.50
N ALA A 79 8.48 3.55 9.23
CA ALA A 79 8.44 4.12 7.88
C ALA A 79 9.36 3.37 6.91
N ARG A 80 10.55 2.97 7.35
CA ARG A 80 11.51 2.19 6.56
C ARG A 80 10.97 0.80 6.22
N ILE A 81 10.35 0.14 7.19
CA ILE A 81 9.71 -1.17 6.98
C ILE A 81 8.59 -1.05 5.96
N CYS A 82 7.67 -0.09 6.13
CA CYS A 82 6.56 0.15 5.19
C CYS A 82 7.07 0.42 3.77
N ALA A 83 8.04 1.30 3.61
CA ALA A 83 8.62 1.65 2.30
C ALA A 83 9.31 0.45 1.62
N ALA A 84 9.91 -0.46 2.39
CA ALA A 84 10.52 -1.67 1.84
C ALA A 84 9.49 -2.63 1.26
N HIS A 85 8.40 -2.88 1.96
CA HIS A 85 7.33 -3.77 1.53
C HIS A 85 6.48 -3.18 0.40
N ALA A 86 6.32 -1.86 0.34
CA ALA A 86 5.59 -1.18 -0.73
C ALA A 86 6.18 -1.49 -2.13
N LYS A 87 7.49 -1.73 -2.23
CA LYS A 87 8.16 -2.11 -3.49
C LYS A 87 7.69 -3.45 -4.05
N PHE A 88 7.06 -4.28 -3.22
CA PHE A 88 6.56 -5.61 -3.59
C PHE A 88 5.03 -5.67 -3.64
N GLY A 89 4.36 -4.51 -3.63
CA GLY A 89 2.91 -4.42 -3.77
C GLY A 89 2.13 -4.45 -2.45
N THR A 90 2.79 -4.39 -1.30
CA THR A 90 2.11 -4.22 -0.01
C THR A 90 1.71 -2.75 0.16
N THR A 91 0.42 -2.48 0.24
CA THR A 91 -0.14 -1.13 0.37
C THR A 91 -0.44 -0.74 1.81
N ALA A 92 -0.60 -1.75 2.69
CA ALA A 92 -0.76 -1.53 4.12
C ALA A 92 -0.17 -2.71 4.91
N LEU A 93 0.43 -2.44 6.07
CA LEU A 93 0.97 -3.48 6.94
C LEU A 93 0.89 -3.11 8.42
N MET A 94 0.79 -4.14 9.27
CA MET A 94 0.95 -4.03 10.72
C MET A 94 2.37 -4.43 11.10
N VAL A 95 3.12 -3.48 11.64
CA VAL A 95 4.44 -3.79 12.21
C VAL A 95 4.24 -4.51 13.54
N THR A 96 4.87 -5.66 13.68
CA THR A 96 4.71 -6.56 14.83
C THR A 96 6.01 -6.69 15.60
N LEU A 97 5.97 -6.36 16.91
CA LEU A 97 7.09 -6.58 17.80
C LEU A 97 7.16 -8.06 18.18
N ILE A 98 8.34 -8.66 18.04
CA ILE A 98 8.63 -9.95 18.67
C ILE A 98 8.77 -9.69 20.18
N THR A 99 8.34 -10.63 21.01
CA THR A 99 8.43 -10.52 22.47
C THR A 99 9.82 -10.06 22.92
N ASP A 100 9.89 -9.00 23.70
CA ASP A 100 11.12 -8.35 24.13
C ASP A 100 10.97 -7.81 25.56
N ARG A 101 11.99 -7.13 26.05
CA ARG A 101 11.99 -6.47 27.36
C ARG A 101 10.88 -5.42 27.45
N PRO A 102 10.37 -5.15 28.66
CA PRO A 102 9.29 -4.18 28.86
C PRO A 102 9.60 -2.78 28.34
N ASP A 103 10.85 -2.33 28.41
CA ASP A 103 11.27 -1.02 27.90
C ASP A 103 11.21 -0.93 26.37
N ILE A 104 11.56 -1.99 25.67
CA ILE A 104 11.43 -2.08 24.21
C ILE A 104 9.96 -2.16 23.80
N THR A 105 9.17 -2.95 24.53
CA THR A 105 7.72 -3.06 24.29
C THR A 105 7.03 -1.70 24.45
N ALA A 106 7.38 -0.93 25.49
CA ALA A 106 6.83 0.40 25.69
C ALA A 106 7.18 1.37 24.54
N LYS A 107 8.46 1.40 24.12
CA LYS A 107 8.90 2.21 22.98
C LYS A 107 8.18 1.83 21.69
N ALA A 108 8.02 0.55 21.42
CA ALA A 108 7.32 0.07 20.23
C ALA A 108 5.84 0.51 20.21
N ALA A 109 5.17 0.44 21.35
CA ALA A 109 3.79 0.93 21.48
C ALA A 109 3.69 2.45 21.24
N GLU A 110 4.60 3.23 21.84
CA GLU A 110 4.68 4.68 21.63
C GLU A 110 4.97 5.02 20.17
N ALA A 111 5.88 4.28 19.52
CA ALA A 111 6.21 4.44 18.11
C ALA A 111 5.00 4.17 17.21
N GLY A 112 4.22 3.12 17.48
CA GLY A 112 2.99 2.82 16.74
C GLY A 112 1.96 3.95 16.84
N VAL A 113 1.72 4.45 18.05
CA VAL A 113 0.82 5.61 18.27
C VAL A 113 1.31 6.85 17.54
N ALA A 114 2.62 7.13 17.56
CA ALA A 114 3.21 8.26 16.88
C ALA A 114 3.14 8.12 15.36
N ALA A 115 3.45 6.93 14.82
CA ALA A 115 3.38 6.64 13.38
C ALA A 115 1.95 6.81 12.83
N ASN A 116 0.95 6.36 13.59
CA ASN A 116 -0.46 6.58 13.23
C ASN A 116 -0.82 8.06 13.21
N LYS A 117 -0.41 8.84 14.21
CA LYS A 117 -0.63 10.29 14.28
C LYS A 117 0.04 11.05 13.13
N THR A 118 1.22 10.66 12.74
CA THR A 118 1.99 11.32 11.66
C THR A 118 1.57 10.84 10.28
N GLY A 119 0.74 9.81 10.18
CA GLY A 119 0.25 9.29 8.91
C GLY A 119 1.36 8.62 8.08
N VAL A 120 2.17 7.75 8.71
CA VAL A 120 3.21 7.01 7.97
C VAL A 120 2.56 6.20 6.84
N PRO A 121 2.96 6.43 5.57
CA PRO A 121 2.37 5.74 4.43
C PRO A 121 2.51 4.22 4.54
N GLY A 122 1.39 3.50 4.35
CA GLY A 122 1.35 2.04 4.41
C GLY A 122 1.37 1.45 5.82
N PHE A 123 1.41 2.26 6.87
CA PHE A 123 1.27 1.76 8.25
C PHE A 123 -0.20 1.60 8.63
N LEU A 124 -0.53 0.43 9.15
CA LEU A 124 -1.85 0.07 9.67
C LEU A 124 -1.75 -0.08 11.19
N CYS A 125 -2.58 0.64 11.92
CA CYS A 125 -2.62 0.59 13.38
C CYS A 125 -3.95 0.01 13.85
#